data_bbf0b62c8d80fdc49443abc20edf9cb6
#
_entry.id   bbf0b62c8d80fdc49443abc20edf9cb6
#
_cell.length_a   1.000
_cell.length_b   1.000
_cell.length_c   1.000
_cell.angle_alpha   90.00
_cell.angle_beta   90.00
_cell.angle_gamma   90.00
#
_symmetry.space_group_name_H-M   'P 1'
#
loop_
_entity.id
_entity.type
_entity.pdbx_description
1 polymer ?
#
loop_
_entity_poly.entity_id
_entity_poly.type
_entity_poly.pdbx_seq_one_letter_code
_entity_poly.pdbx_strand_id
1 'polypeptide(L)'
;MMSKEELDMSNQENVFETILAPMTGTAVAITEVPDPIFIEKILGDGIAIVPTEGKVVSPVDGTVSKVAETGHIYAVTSDNGVEVVMHVGLETVALNGKCFQIHVKEGDKVKAGDLLADADLEFIKETGRNSITPSVIGSSLEGKELVCEEGEVQAGKTVIMKIVQK
;
A
#
# COMPACT_ATOMS: atom_id res chain seq x y z
N MET A 1 -35.48 -3.25 3.26
CA MET A 1 -34.20 -2.94 3.87
C MET A 1 -33.22 -4.09 3.61
N MET A 2 -32.06 -3.78 3.08
CA MET A 2 -31.09 -4.80 2.75
C MET A 2 -30.37 -5.28 4.01
N SER A 3 -30.08 -6.59 4.07
CA SER A 3 -29.24 -7.14 5.12
C SER A 3 -27.78 -6.68 4.91
N LYS A 4 -26.97 -6.83 5.94
CA LYS A 4 -25.53 -6.52 5.82
C LYS A 4 -24.88 -7.36 4.72
N GLU A 5 -25.26 -8.64 4.62
CA GLU A 5 -24.73 -9.53 3.59
C GLU A 5 -25.12 -9.09 2.19
N GLU A 6 -26.37 -8.64 2.00
CA GLU A 6 -26.83 -8.13 0.72
C GLU A 6 -26.14 -6.83 0.33
N LEU A 7 -25.86 -5.95 1.31
CA LEU A 7 -25.08 -4.73 1.08
C LEU A 7 -23.65 -5.05 0.68
N ASP A 8 -23.03 -6.02 1.34
CA ASP A 8 -21.67 -6.45 1.01
C ASP A 8 -21.58 -7.04 -0.40
N MET A 9 -22.56 -7.85 -0.78
CA MET A 9 -22.65 -8.42 -2.11
C MET A 9 -22.88 -7.34 -3.17
N SER A 10 -23.75 -6.38 -2.90
CA SER A 10 -24.02 -5.26 -3.80
C SER A 10 -22.77 -4.42 -4.01
N ASN A 11 -22.00 -4.17 -2.93
CA ASN A 11 -20.73 -3.46 -3.01
C ASN A 11 -19.70 -4.22 -3.84
N GLN A 12 -19.67 -5.56 -3.73
CA GLN A 12 -18.76 -6.40 -4.50
C GLN A 12 -19.03 -6.32 -6.01
N GLU A 13 -20.29 -6.19 -6.42
CA GLU A 13 -20.66 -6.06 -7.82
C GLU A 13 -20.09 -4.78 -8.46
N ASN A 14 -19.85 -3.74 -7.65
CA ASN A 14 -19.36 -2.45 -8.11
C ASN A 14 -17.86 -2.28 -7.89
N VAL A 15 -17.17 -3.29 -7.39
CA VAL A 15 -15.73 -3.21 -7.12
C VAL A 15 -14.95 -3.23 -8.42
N PHE A 16 -14.19 -2.15 -8.66
CA PHE A 16 -13.28 -2.03 -9.79
C PHE A 16 -11.93 -2.67 -9.48
N GLU A 17 -11.43 -2.49 -8.26
CA GLU A 17 -10.15 -3.03 -7.83
C GLU A 17 -10.16 -3.31 -6.33
N THR A 18 -9.56 -4.43 -5.94
CA THR A 18 -9.35 -4.79 -4.54
C THR A 18 -7.86 -4.73 -4.27
N ILE A 19 -7.46 -4.05 -3.21
CA ILE A 19 -6.06 -3.84 -2.86
C ILE A 19 -5.78 -4.50 -1.52
N LEU A 20 -4.81 -5.42 -1.52
CA LEU A 20 -4.41 -6.16 -0.33
C LEU A 20 -3.31 -5.42 0.44
N ALA A 21 -3.16 -5.76 1.71
CA ALA A 21 -2.11 -5.17 2.55
C ALA A 21 -0.73 -5.51 2.00
N PRO A 22 0.15 -4.51 1.79
CA PRO A 22 1.51 -4.76 1.33
C PRO A 22 2.44 -5.21 2.46
N MET A 23 2.04 -5.01 3.72
CA MET A 23 2.81 -5.43 4.90
C MET A 23 1.88 -5.92 5.98
N THR A 24 2.40 -6.74 6.86
CA THR A 24 1.67 -7.20 8.06
C THR A 24 1.81 -6.18 9.17
N GLY A 25 0.71 -5.82 9.81
CA GLY A 25 0.68 -4.86 10.90
C GLY A 25 -0.71 -4.32 11.15
N THR A 26 -0.81 -3.03 11.41
CA THR A 26 -2.08 -2.35 11.65
C THR A 26 -2.32 -1.28 10.60
N ALA A 27 -3.45 -1.36 9.89
CA ALA A 27 -3.85 -0.33 8.94
C ALA A 27 -4.54 0.81 9.67
N VAL A 28 -4.08 2.02 9.42
CA VAL A 28 -4.59 3.24 10.04
C VAL A 28 -4.89 4.29 8.97
N ALA A 29 -5.71 5.28 9.33
CA ALA A 29 -6.06 6.34 8.39
C ALA A 29 -4.81 7.09 7.91
N ILE A 30 -4.80 7.50 6.63
CA ILE A 30 -3.68 8.25 6.05
C ILE A 30 -3.39 9.54 6.83
N THR A 31 -4.41 10.10 7.47
CA THR A 31 -4.27 11.31 8.29
C THR A 31 -3.48 11.10 9.57
N GLU A 32 -3.21 9.84 9.95
CA GLU A 32 -2.38 9.53 11.11
C GLU A 32 -0.87 9.51 10.78
N VAL A 33 -0.52 9.60 9.51
CA VAL A 33 0.88 9.69 9.09
C VAL A 33 1.40 11.08 9.45
N PRO A 34 2.48 11.18 10.26
CA PRO A 34 2.97 12.50 10.70
C PRO A 34 3.81 13.19 9.62
N ASP A 35 3.20 13.44 8.47
CA ASP A 35 3.80 14.12 7.33
C ASP A 35 2.70 14.81 6.53
N PRO A 36 2.75 16.15 6.36
CA PRO A 36 1.72 16.90 5.64
C PRO A 36 1.43 16.40 4.23
N ILE A 37 2.43 15.87 3.52
CA ILE A 37 2.28 15.34 2.16
C ILE A 37 1.21 14.24 2.14
N PHE A 38 1.17 13.38 3.17
CA PHE A 38 0.21 12.30 3.26
C PHE A 38 -1.10 12.76 3.89
N ILE A 39 -1.03 13.57 4.95
CA ILE A 39 -2.24 14.09 5.62
C ILE A 39 -3.11 14.87 4.64
N GLU A 40 -2.49 15.70 3.80
CA GLU A 40 -3.19 16.52 2.82
C GLU A 40 -3.44 15.79 1.49
N LYS A 41 -3.07 14.50 1.41
CA LYS A 41 -3.29 13.64 0.25
C LYS A 41 -2.67 14.18 -1.05
N ILE A 42 -1.55 14.88 -0.92
CA ILE A 42 -0.84 15.48 -2.07
C ILE A 42 -0.37 14.41 -3.05
N LEU A 43 0.11 13.25 -2.54
CA LEU A 43 0.58 12.15 -3.35
C LEU A 43 -0.54 11.17 -3.74
N GLY A 44 -1.75 11.39 -3.24
CA GLY A 44 -2.91 10.54 -3.48
C GLY A 44 -3.62 10.18 -2.19
N ASP A 45 -4.84 9.67 -2.33
CA ASP A 45 -5.60 9.15 -1.19
C ASP A 45 -5.24 7.69 -0.95
N GLY A 46 -5.37 7.25 0.27
CA GLY A 46 -5.04 5.88 0.63
C GLY A 46 -5.13 5.61 2.11
N ILE A 47 -4.29 4.70 2.56
CA ILE A 47 -4.24 4.24 3.95
C ILE A 47 -2.77 4.01 4.32
N ALA A 48 -2.46 3.89 5.60
CA ALA A 48 -1.10 3.59 6.04
C ALA A 48 -1.05 2.32 6.87
N ILE A 49 0.06 1.62 6.81
CA ILE A 49 0.30 0.43 7.65
C ILE A 49 1.36 0.78 8.67
N VAL A 50 1.09 0.45 9.94
CA VAL A 50 2.11 0.43 10.99
C VAL A 50 2.63 -1.00 11.01
N PRO A 51 3.81 -1.28 10.39
CA PRO A 51 4.22 -2.65 10.16
C PRO A 51 4.80 -3.31 11.40
N THR A 52 4.56 -4.61 11.53
CA THR A 52 5.18 -5.46 12.57
C THR A 52 6.16 -6.46 11.96
N GLU A 53 6.11 -6.65 10.65
CA GLU A 53 7.02 -7.51 9.90
C GLU A 53 7.55 -6.76 8.67
N GLY A 54 8.79 -7.04 8.31
CA GLY A 54 9.48 -6.28 7.27
C GLY A 54 9.24 -6.72 5.84
N LYS A 55 8.46 -7.74 5.59
CA LYS A 55 8.17 -8.20 4.21
C LYS A 55 7.22 -7.23 3.52
N VAL A 56 7.64 -6.75 2.36
CA VAL A 56 6.82 -5.90 1.49
C VAL A 56 6.39 -6.73 0.29
N VAL A 57 5.08 -6.88 0.12
CA VAL A 57 4.52 -7.70 -0.96
C VAL A 57 3.66 -6.86 -1.90
N SER A 58 3.42 -7.39 -3.11
CA SER A 58 2.56 -6.70 -4.06
C SER A 58 1.12 -6.68 -3.56
N PRO A 59 0.46 -5.51 -3.57
CA PRO A 59 -0.93 -5.39 -3.14
C PRO A 59 -1.95 -5.79 -4.20
N VAL A 60 -1.51 -5.96 -5.44
CA VAL A 60 -2.37 -6.26 -6.60
C VAL A 60 -1.65 -7.16 -7.58
N ASP A 61 -2.42 -7.79 -8.48
CA ASP A 61 -1.85 -8.43 -9.66
C ASP A 61 -1.54 -7.34 -10.70
N GLY A 62 -0.33 -7.30 -11.18
CA GLY A 62 0.04 -6.27 -12.12
C GLY A 62 1.51 -6.25 -12.49
N THR A 63 2.02 -5.07 -12.76
CA THR A 63 3.40 -4.84 -13.18
C THR A 63 4.06 -3.82 -12.25
N VAL A 64 5.28 -4.12 -11.82
CA VAL A 64 6.06 -3.19 -11.02
C VAL A 64 6.37 -1.96 -11.88
N SER A 65 5.77 -0.82 -11.53
CA SER A 65 5.91 0.42 -12.31
C SER A 65 6.99 1.34 -11.78
N LYS A 66 7.39 1.16 -10.51
CA LYS A 66 8.46 1.97 -9.92
C LYS A 66 9.16 1.21 -8.79
N VAL A 67 10.49 1.32 -8.76
CA VAL A 67 11.33 0.90 -7.64
C VAL A 67 12.36 2.01 -7.44
N ALA A 68 12.31 2.71 -6.31
CA ALA A 68 13.32 3.72 -6.01
C ALA A 68 14.66 3.03 -5.75
N GLU A 69 15.77 3.62 -6.22
CA GLU A 69 17.11 3.07 -6.04
C GLU A 69 17.41 2.72 -4.59
N THR A 70 16.95 3.56 -3.67
CA THR A 70 17.15 3.38 -2.23
C THR A 70 16.16 2.42 -1.60
N GLY A 71 15.21 1.85 -2.38
CA GLY A 71 14.29 0.84 -1.92
C GLY A 71 13.16 1.33 -1.01
N HIS A 72 13.00 2.65 -0.85
CA HIS A 72 11.97 3.20 0.04
C HIS A 72 10.61 3.41 -0.63
N ILE A 73 10.53 3.34 -1.96
CA ILE A 73 9.28 3.51 -2.70
C ILE A 73 9.12 2.37 -3.71
N TYR A 74 7.93 1.79 -3.72
CA TYR A 74 7.52 0.77 -4.70
C TYR A 74 6.16 1.17 -5.26
N ALA A 75 5.98 1.01 -6.56
CA ALA A 75 4.67 1.16 -7.18
C ALA A 75 4.37 -0.05 -8.04
N VAL A 76 3.14 -0.55 -7.94
CA VAL A 76 2.64 -1.62 -8.79
C VAL A 76 1.38 -1.11 -9.47
N THR A 77 1.34 -1.21 -10.79
CA THR A 77 0.16 -0.84 -11.56
C THR A 77 -0.62 -2.12 -11.84
N SER A 78 -1.86 -2.18 -11.36
CA SER A 78 -2.69 -3.36 -11.53
C SER A 78 -3.04 -3.60 -12.99
N ASP A 79 -3.50 -4.81 -13.31
CA ASP A 79 -3.97 -5.15 -14.65
C ASP A 79 -5.14 -4.26 -15.09
N ASN A 80 -5.87 -3.67 -14.15
CA ASN A 80 -6.95 -2.70 -14.41
C ASN A 80 -6.47 -1.25 -14.52
N GLY A 81 -5.16 -1.01 -14.41
CA GLY A 81 -4.58 0.33 -14.54
C GLY A 81 -4.51 1.15 -13.26
N VAL A 82 -4.75 0.55 -12.10
CA VAL A 82 -4.67 1.23 -10.81
C VAL A 82 -3.23 1.19 -10.30
N GLU A 83 -2.64 2.36 -10.09
CA GLU A 83 -1.30 2.44 -9.53
C GLU A 83 -1.37 2.56 -8.00
N VAL A 84 -0.75 1.60 -7.31
CA VAL A 84 -0.63 1.61 -5.85
C VAL A 84 0.82 1.94 -5.51
N VAL A 85 1.04 3.02 -4.78
CA VAL A 85 2.37 3.50 -4.41
C VAL A 85 2.58 3.32 -2.91
N MET A 86 3.63 2.61 -2.55
CA MET A 86 3.97 2.32 -1.16
C MET A 86 5.27 3.03 -0.78
N HIS A 87 5.20 3.86 0.25
CA HIS A 87 6.36 4.54 0.83
C HIS A 87 6.74 3.81 2.11
N VAL A 88 7.83 3.03 2.08
CA VAL A 88 8.21 2.20 3.23
C VAL A 88 8.97 3.05 4.24
N GLY A 89 8.25 3.49 5.26
CA GLY A 89 8.77 4.38 6.30
C GLY A 89 8.81 5.84 5.87
N LEU A 90 9.07 6.70 6.83
CA LEU A 90 9.23 8.14 6.60
C LEU A 90 10.70 8.52 6.65
N GLU A 91 11.14 9.31 5.66
CA GLU A 91 12.53 9.77 5.52
C GLU A 91 13.56 8.63 5.38
N THR A 92 13.09 7.44 5.01
CA THR A 92 13.97 6.26 4.85
C THR A 92 14.87 6.36 3.60
N VAL A 93 14.58 7.30 2.70
CA VAL A 93 15.48 7.62 1.59
C VAL A 93 16.89 7.99 2.08
N ALA A 94 16.99 8.65 3.23
CA ALA A 94 18.26 9.06 3.81
C ALA A 94 19.14 7.89 4.27
N LEU A 95 18.59 6.67 4.35
CA LEU A 95 19.32 5.47 4.75
C LEU A 95 20.09 4.84 3.59
N ASN A 96 19.97 5.40 2.39
CA ASN A 96 20.71 4.98 1.18
C ASN A 96 20.58 3.48 0.87
N GLY A 97 19.41 2.91 1.12
CA GLY A 97 19.11 1.51 0.82
C GLY A 97 19.61 0.51 1.85
N LYS A 98 20.24 0.94 2.92
CA LYS A 98 20.82 0.04 3.93
C LYS A 98 19.82 -0.82 4.67
N CYS A 99 18.56 -0.38 4.73
CA CYS A 99 17.50 -1.11 5.43
C CYS A 99 16.63 -1.93 4.48
N PHE A 100 16.92 -1.94 3.18
CA PHE A 100 16.08 -2.62 2.19
C PHE A 100 16.86 -3.63 1.36
N GLN A 101 16.26 -4.81 1.20
CA GLN A 101 16.70 -5.82 0.25
C GLN A 101 15.66 -5.92 -0.85
N ILE A 102 15.98 -5.41 -2.03
CA ILE A 102 15.05 -5.31 -3.16
C ILE A 102 15.08 -6.61 -3.96
N HIS A 103 13.90 -7.19 -4.24
CA HIS A 103 13.77 -8.45 -4.96
C HIS A 103 13.16 -8.31 -6.35
N VAL A 104 12.73 -7.12 -6.74
CA VAL A 104 12.07 -6.88 -8.03
C VAL A 104 12.70 -5.68 -8.73
N LYS A 105 12.39 -5.54 -10.02
CA LYS A 105 12.77 -4.37 -10.81
C LYS A 105 11.58 -3.87 -11.60
N GLU A 106 11.64 -2.66 -12.08
CA GLU A 106 10.62 -2.08 -12.93
C GLU A 106 10.39 -2.97 -14.16
N GLY A 107 9.12 -3.21 -14.48
CA GLY A 107 8.72 -4.07 -15.57
C GLY A 107 8.40 -5.51 -15.17
N ASP A 108 8.76 -5.94 -13.97
CA ASP A 108 8.45 -7.30 -13.50
C ASP A 108 6.95 -7.48 -13.34
N LYS A 109 6.45 -8.62 -13.81
CA LYS A 109 5.07 -9.04 -13.57
C LYS A 109 4.97 -9.68 -12.20
N VAL A 110 3.98 -9.27 -11.43
CA VAL A 110 3.75 -9.77 -10.08
C VAL A 110 2.29 -10.11 -9.85
N LYS A 111 2.06 -10.98 -8.88
CA LYS A 111 0.72 -11.29 -8.36
C LYS A 111 0.62 -10.75 -6.95
N ALA A 112 -0.59 -10.43 -6.53
CA ALA A 112 -0.84 -10.02 -5.15
C ALA A 112 -0.22 -11.03 -4.19
N GLY A 113 0.58 -10.54 -3.24
CA GLY A 113 1.30 -11.39 -2.28
C GLY A 113 2.74 -11.73 -2.67
N ASP A 114 3.14 -11.47 -3.92
CA ASP A 114 4.53 -11.71 -4.34
C ASP A 114 5.48 -10.76 -3.58
N LEU A 115 6.62 -11.30 -3.14
CA LEU A 115 7.60 -10.52 -2.38
C LEU A 115 8.27 -9.47 -3.25
N LEU A 116 8.19 -8.22 -2.83
CA LEU A 116 8.87 -7.10 -3.49
C LEU A 116 10.20 -6.79 -2.82
N ALA A 117 10.23 -6.79 -1.50
CA ALA A 117 11.41 -6.42 -0.72
C ALA A 117 11.30 -6.90 0.72
N ASP A 118 12.44 -6.91 1.39
CA ASP A 118 12.53 -7.04 2.84
C ASP A 118 13.01 -5.71 3.40
N ALA A 119 12.31 -5.19 4.40
CA ALA A 119 12.68 -3.98 5.13
C ALA A 119 13.17 -4.37 6.51
N ASP A 120 14.30 -3.79 6.93
CA ASP A 120 14.83 -3.99 8.28
C ASP A 120 14.18 -2.96 9.21
N LEU A 121 13.06 -3.35 9.83
CA LEU A 121 12.30 -2.46 10.70
C LEU A 121 13.09 -2.04 11.95
N GLU A 122 13.92 -2.94 12.47
CA GLU A 122 14.76 -2.64 13.63
C GLU A 122 15.78 -1.54 13.29
N PHE A 123 16.41 -1.64 12.13
CA PHE A 123 17.36 -0.63 11.69
C PHE A 123 16.68 0.74 11.50
N ILE A 124 15.49 0.75 10.89
CA ILE A 124 14.70 1.98 10.72
C ILE A 124 14.42 2.61 12.08
N LYS A 125 14.00 1.81 13.06
CA LYS A 125 13.71 2.26 14.42
C LYS A 125 14.97 2.80 15.12
N GLU A 126 16.09 2.10 14.99
CA GLU A 126 17.36 2.50 15.60
C GLU A 126 17.84 3.85 15.09
N THR A 127 17.53 4.21 13.84
CA THR A 127 17.88 5.51 13.27
C THR A 127 16.94 6.64 13.72
N GLY A 128 15.91 6.31 14.52
CA GLY A 128 14.93 7.28 14.98
C GLY A 128 13.84 7.60 13.96
N ARG A 129 13.79 6.87 12.85
CA ARG A 129 12.78 7.06 11.81
C ARG A 129 11.54 6.24 12.07
N ASN A 130 10.42 6.67 11.49
CA ASN A 130 9.14 6.01 11.62
C ASN A 130 8.95 5.01 10.49
N SER A 131 8.63 3.76 10.84
CA SER A 131 8.41 2.70 9.84
C SER A 131 7.01 2.73 9.22
N ILE A 132 6.11 3.61 9.66
CA ILE A 132 4.77 3.71 9.09
C ILE A 132 4.86 3.81 7.56
N THR A 133 4.04 3.01 6.88
CA THR A 133 4.13 2.82 5.44
C THR A 133 2.85 3.27 4.76
N PRO A 134 2.80 4.52 4.27
CA PRO A 134 1.68 4.98 3.48
C PRO A 134 1.56 4.19 2.18
N SER A 135 0.32 3.82 1.84
CA SER A 135 -0.03 3.13 0.59
C SER A 135 -1.14 3.93 -0.06
N VAL A 136 -0.80 4.61 -1.14
CA VAL A 136 -1.70 5.57 -1.79
C VAL A 136 -2.00 5.16 -3.23
N ILE A 137 -3.12 5.65 -3.76
CA ILE A 137 -3.49 5.45 -5.16
C ILE A 137 -2.91 6.61 -5.96
N GLY A 138 -1.93 6.29 -6.83
CA GLY A 138 -1.24 7.28 -7.65
C GLY A 138 -1.95 7.61 -8.96
N SER A 139 -2.91 6.79 -9.36
CA SER A 139 -3.69 7.01 -10.58
C SER A 139 -5.02 7.70 -10.28
N SER A 140 -5.72 8.14 -11.34
CA SER A 140 -7.00 8.84 -11.18
C SER A 140 -8.10 7.97 -10.57
N LEU A 141 -8.87 8.55 -9.66
CA LEU A 141 -10.08 7.94 -9.10
C LEU A 141 -11.35 8.56 -9.70
N GLU A 142 -11.24 9.24 -10.83
CA GLU A 142 -12.39 9.87 -11.48
C GLU A 142 -13.50 8.87 -11.75
N GLY A 143 -14.73 9.21 -11.31
CA GLY A 143 -15.90 8.33 -11.46
C GLY A 143 -15.90 7.16 -10.47
N LYS A 144 -15.00 7.14 -9.52
CA LYS A 144 -14.82 6.04 -8.56
C LYS A 144 -14.71 6.58 -7.14
N GLU A 145 -14.90 5.68 -6.19
CA GLU A 145 -14.78 5.98 -4.77
C GLU A 145 -13.79 5.02 -4.14
N LEU A 146 -12.93 5.54 -3.26
CA LEU A 146 -11.99 4.73 -2.50
C LEU A 146 -12.58 4.42 -1.13
N VAL A 147 -12.64 3.13 -0.79
CA VAL A 147 -13.08 2.65 0.52
C VAL A 147 -11.88 2.03 1.22
N CYS A 148 -11.51 2.57 2.38
CA CYS A 148 -10.38 2.09 3.17
C CYS A 148 -10.87 1.32 4.38
N GLU A 149 -10.16 0.25 4.74
CA GLU A 149 -10.49 -0.61 5.88
C GLU A 149 -9.31 -0.62 6.86
N GLU A 150 -9.54 -0.13 8.08
CA GLU A 150 -8.53 -0.07 9.15
C GLU A 150 -8.59 -1.33 10.01
N GLY A 151 -7.53 -1.57 10.77
CA GLY A 151 -7.43 -2.68 11.70
C GLY A 151 -6.22 -3.57 11.43
N GLU A 152 -6.16 -4.71 12.06
CA GLU A 152 -5.05 -5.64 11.90
C GLU A 152 -5.09 -6.31 10.52
N VAL A 153 -3.93 -6.37 9.87
CA VAL A 153 -3.81 -6.87 8.50
C VAL A 153 -2.62 -7.81 8.35
N GLN A 154 -2.77 -8.74 7.40
CA GLN A 154 -1.69 -9.65 7.00
C GLN A 154 -1.32 -9.37 5.54
N ALA A 155 -0.03 -9.24 5.29
CA ALA A 155 0.52 -8.99 3.97
C ALA A 155 -0.02 -9.99 2.94
N GLY A 156 -0.52 -9.48 1.82
CA GLY A 156 -0.99 -10.31 0.71
C GLY A 156 -2.29 -11.08 0.97
N LYS A 157 -2.96 -10.84 2.10
CA LYS A 157 -4.18 -11.56 2.48
C LYS A 157 -5.34 -10.64 2.84
N THR A 158 -5.09 -9.61 3.62
CA THR A 158 -6.16 -8.74 4.12
C THR A 158 -6.41 -7.59 3.16
N VAL A 159 -7.67 -7.37 2.80
CA VAL A 159 -8.07 -6.22 1.98
C VAL A 159 -7.95 -4.95 2.82
N ILE A 160 -7.24 -3.96 2.30
CA ILE A 160 -7.10 -2.65 2.97
C ILE A 160 -7.83 -1.54 2.23
N MET A 161 -8.02 -1.69 0.91
CA MET A 161 -8.72 -0.70 0.11
C MET A 161 -9.53 -1.39 -0.98
N LYS A 162 -10.66 -0.76 -1.33
CA LYS A 162 -11.46 -1.13 -2.49
C LYS A 162 -11.74 0.13 -3.28
N ILE A 163 -11.62 0.04 -4.59
CA ILE A 163 -12.03 1.11 -5.49
C ILE A 163 -13.35 0.66 -6.11
N VAL A 164 -14.39 1.43 -5.89
CA VAL A 164 -15.74 1.08 -6.36
C VAL A 164 -16.21 2.08 -7.40
N GLN A 165 -17.01 1.59 -8.36
CA GLN A 165 -17.64 2.45 -9.37
C GLN A 165 -18.76 3.26 -8.72
N LYS A 166 -18.85 4.52 -9.09
CA LYS A 166 -19.95 5.37 -8.67
C LYS A 166 -21.17 5.17 -9.57
#